data_87a5930b6b84cae8bf78b3452d72af4f
#
_entry.id   87a5930b6b84cae8bf78b3452d72af4f
#
_cell.length_a   1.000
_cell.length_b   1.000
_cell.length_c   1.000
_cell.angle_alpha   90.00
_cell.angle_beta   90.00
_cell.angle_gamma   90.00
#
_symmetry.space_group_name_H-M   'P 1'
#
loop_
_entity.id
_entity.type
_entity.pdbx_description
1 polymer ?
#
loop_
_entity_poly.entity_id
_entity_poly.type
_entity_poly.pdbx_seq_one_letter_code
_entity_poly.pdbx_strand_id
1 'polypeptide(L)'
;MQIRTLLHIIIVAIFLGTVVAGQAHPVARADETSADAFFDGGQIPRIEIRLAEGAADRLRDDPRSYVPCTLTVDADTVVEEVAIKLKGSAGSFQGLDEKPGFTINMDRFHPGARLHGLDKFHLNNAAQDPTLLAEWLGARLFLEAGIPAARVTHARVLLDGRDLGLYVFKEAIDRDFLERHFDDSSGNLYDGGTAVDLDELVERDEGKRGVPGADLKRLVAACRAEDPAERQAGIETCLDVPDFLSFMALELMTGHWDGYTTAHNNYRVYIDPARGGRIRFLPHGMDQIFGDPGAAILEMPPTIVAAAVMGVPEWRGTFRDRLRELLPLFAAEAAILPQLDSVAERLRPAVAATDTAALEAWEGALGELRDRIVARDASLREQAEAPEPEPIQFDSARRAGLAGWTPRVDSGEADLVETAGDDGRRVLRIAVTGAPPVIASWRVAVPLPAGRYRFEGLAFGEGIEATEDELGSGAGLRISGGQRSQAVDRGEEWTPQGHEFALEAAATVELVAELRASAGSVSFNADSLSLLRLSEP
;
A
#
# COMPACT_ATOMS: atom_id res chain seq x y z
N MET A 1 73.72 -66.29 16.31
CA MET A 1 73.69 -65.77 17.65
C MET A 1 72.66 -64.68 17.62
N GLN A 2 71.62 -64.91 18.33
CA GLN A 2 70.30 -64.29 18.07
C GLN A 2 70.18 -62.90 18.71
N ILE A 3 69.77 -61.92 17.92
CA ILE A 3 69.38 -60.60 18.35
C ILE A 3 67.87 -60.58 18.42
N ARG A 4 67.33 -60.41 19.61
CA ARG A 4 65.90 -60.17 19.82
C ARG A 4 65.63 -58.68 19.75
N THR A 5 64.85 -58.28 18.76
CA THR A 5 64.35 -56.94 18.60
C THR A 5 63.06 -56.78 19.45
N LEU A 6 63.07 -55.87 20.40
CA LEU A 6 61.88 -55.47 21.16
C LEU A 6 61.13 -54.41 20.38
N LEU A 7 59.91 -54.70 20.01
CA LEU A 7 58.98 -53.78 19.37
C LEU A 7 58.22 -53.01 20.47
N HIS A 8 58.47 -51.72 20.64
CA HIS A 8 57.66 -50.85 21.50
C HIS A 8 56.48 -50.35 20.72
N ILE A 9 55.28 -50.80 21.07
CA ILE A 9 54.01 -50.25 20.58
C ILE A 9 53.68 -49.03 21.44
N ILE A 10 53.80 -47.82 20.85
CA ILE A 10 53.26 -46.60 21.43
C ILE A 10 51.81 -46.50 21.03
N ILE A 11 50.90 -46.69 21.97
CA ILE A 11 49.46 -46.44 21.79
C ILE A 11 49.25 -44.94 21.97
N VAL A 12 49.07 -44.22 20.86
CA VAL A 12 48.58 -42.81 20.87
C VAL A 12 47.08 -42.86 20.95
N ALA A 13 46.53 -42.62 22.13
CA ALA A 13 45.07 -42.40 22.30
C ALA A 13 44.68 -41.06 21.70
N ILE A 14 44.12 -41.06 20.51
CA ILE A 14 43.48 -39.87 19.94
C ILE A 14 42.12 -39.72 20.62
N PHE A 15 42.00 -38.78 21.53
CA PHE A 15 40.74 -38.30 22.02
C PHE A 15 40.06 -37.48 20.89
N LEU A 16 39.17 -38.10 20.12
CA LEU A 16 38.22 -37.34 19.29
C LEU A 16 37.17 -36.73 20.25
N GLY A 17 37.41 -35.49 20.63
CA GLY A 17 36.40 -34.64 21.22
C GLY A 17 35.34 -34.35 20.14
N THR A 18 34.21 -35.03 20.18
CA THR A 18 32.99 -34.63 19.50
C THR A 18 32.54 -33.29 20.11
N VAL A 19 32.89 -32.19 19.43
CA VAL A 19 32.22 -30.93 19.66
C VAL A 19 30.81 -31.10 19.12
N VAL A 20 29.88 -31.42 20.01
CA VAL A 20 28.45 -31.26 19.77
C VAL A 20 28.24 -29.75 19.68
N ALA A 21 28.19 -29.23 18.45
CA ALA A 21 27.67 -27.90 18.21
C ALA A 21 26.20 -27.95 18.69
N GLY A 22 25.97 -27.50 19.91
CA GLY A 22 24.64 -27.21 20.40
C GLY A 22 24.08 -26.15 19.46
N GLN A 23 23.11 -26.55 18.66
CA GLN A 23 22.18 -25.61 18.06
C GLN A 23 21.51 -24.91 19.25
N ALA A 24 21.89 -23.67 19.49
CA ALA A 24 21.13 -22.78 20.33
C ALA A 24 19.80 -22.55 19.59
N HIS A 25 18.80 -23.38 19.92
CA HIS A 25 17.44 -22.99 19.67
C HIS A 25 17.25 -21.68 20.46
N PRO A 26 16.78 -20.59 19.85
CA PRO A 26 16.39 -19.43 20.61
C PRO A 26 15.38 -19.93 21.67
N VAL A 27 15.71 -19.76 22.93
CA VAL A 27 14.75 -19.97 24.02
C VAL A 27 13.70 -18.90 23.78
N ALA A 28 12.54 -19.29 23.21
CA ALA A 28 11.39 -18.41 23.14
C ALA A 28 11.17 -17.86 24.56
N ARG A 29 11.24 -16.55 24.73
CA ARG A 29 10.96 -15.94 26.02
C ARG A 29 9.53 -16.31 26.39
N ALA A 30 9.26 -16.63 27.65
CA ALA A 30 7.92 -16.96 28.11
C ALA A 30 6.86 -15.90 27.75
N ASP A 31 7.31 -14.64 27.59
CA ASP A 31 6.50 -13.50 27.15
C ASP A 31 6.10 -13.56 25.67
N GLU A 32 6.93 -14.09 24.76
CA GLU A 32 6.59 -14.24 23.32
C GLU A 32 5.49 -15.27 23.11
N THR A 33 5.55 -16.41 23.82
CA THR A 33 4.49 -17.43 23.78
C THR A 33 3.15 -16.88 24.29
N SER A 34 3.17 -15.98 25.26
CA SER A 34 1.98 -15.29 25.77
C SER A 34 1.41 -14.31 24.73
N ALA A 35 2.28 -13.57 24.04
CA ALA A 35 1.87 -12.64 22.98
C ALA A 35 1.26 -13.39 21.79
N ASP A 36 1.89 -14.46 21.32
CA ASP A 36 1.38 -15.23 20.19
C ASP A 36 0.00 -15.83 20.52
N ALA A 37 -0.18 -16.42 21.70
CA ALA A 37 -1.47 -16.92 22.14
C ALA A 37 -2.56 -15.84 22.23
N PHE A 38 -2.18 -14.59 22.57
CA PHE A 38 -3.09 -13.45 22.62
C PHE A 38 -3.56 -13.04 21.20
N PHE A 39 -2.68 -13.10 20.19
CA PHE A 39 -3.01 -12.76 18.81
C PHE A 39 -3.65 -13.92 18.04
N ASP A 40 -3.38 -15.17 18.39
CA ASP A 40 -3.78 -16.38 17.63
C ASP A 40 -5.26 -16.80 17.77
N GLY A 41 -6.10 -15.94 18.30
CA GLY A 41 -7.53 -16.16 18.14
C GLY A 41 -8.27 -16.74 19.34
N GLY A 42 -7.81 -16.47 20.53
CA GLY A 42 -8.52 -16.71 21.78
C GLY A 42 -9.83 -15.90 21.89
N GLN A 43 -10.35 -15.79 23.09
CA GLN A 43 -11.50 -14.91 23.38
C GLN A 43 -11.12 -13.46 23.05
N ILE A 44 -12.11 -12.65 22.66
CA ILE A 44 -11.93 -11.21 22.48
C ILE A 44 -11.73 -10.59 23.87
N PRO A 45 -10.53 -10.05 24.18
CA PRO A 45 -10.26 -9.49 25.49
C PRO A 45 -11.09 -8.23 25.72
N ARG A 46 -11.50 -8.05 26.98
CA ARG A 46 -12.13 -6.82 27.45
C ARG A 46 -11.06 -5.93 28.09
N ILE A 47 -10.83 -4.77 27.49
CA ILE A 47 -9.87 -3.78 27.97
C ILE A 47 -10.64 -2.61 28.58
N GLU A 48 -10.50 -2.42 29.88
CA GLU A 48 -11.04 -1.26 30.58
C GLU A 48 -9.92 -0.25 30.84
N ILE A 49 -10.10 0.95 30.33
CA ILE A 49 -9.22 2.10 30.48
C ILE A 49 -9.85 3.03 31.50
N ARG A 50 -9.13 3.30 32.60
CA ARG A 50 -9.54 4.29 33.58
C ARG A 50 -8.51 5.42 33.60
N LEU A 51 -8.91 6.61 33.17
CA LEU A 51 -8.05 7.77 33.12
C LEU A 51 -7.74 8.28 34.54
N ALA A 52 -6.52 8.74 34.76
CA ALA A 52 -6.16 9.42 36.00
C ALA A 52 -6.87 10.77 36.12
N GLU A 53 -6.94 11.31 37.32
CA GLU A 53 -7.56 12.61 37.60
C GLU A 53 -6.97 13.72 36.69
N GLY A 54 -7.83 14.48 36.01
CA GLY A 54 -7.46 15.55 35.08
C GLY A 54 -6.85 15.07 33.76
N ALA A 55 -6.71 13.75 33.52
CA ALA A 55 -6.16 13.23 32.26
C ALA A 55 -7.11 13.43 31.08
N ALA A 56 -8.42 13.32 31.33
CA ALA A 56 -9.42 13.54 30.29
C ALA A 56 -9.36 14.97 29.71
N ASP A 57 -9.23 15.99 30.56
CA ASP A 57 -9.14 17.36 30.12
C ASP A 57 -7.83 17.60 29.32
N ARG A 58 -6.73 17.04 29.78
CA ARG A 58 -5.44 17.10 29.04
C ARG A 58 -5.54 16.44 27.65
N LEU A 59 -6.24 15.32 27.52
CA LEU A 59 -6.43 14.67 26.21
C LEU A 59 -7.36 15.46 25.28
N ARG A 60 -8.30 16.24 25.82
CA ARG A 60 -9.13 17.16 25.01
C ARG A 60 -8.32 18.37 24.54
N ASP A 61 -7.44 18.91 25.40
CA ASP A 61 -6.60 20.07 25.10
C ASP A 61 -5.44 19.68 24.15
N ASP A 62 -4.78 18.57 24.41
CA ASP A 62 -3.68 18.01 23.59
C ASP A 62 -3.82 16.49 23.42
N PRO A 63 -4.54 16.04 22.38
CA PRO A 63 -4.80 14.64 22.16
C PRO A 63 -3.54 13.80 21.85
N ARG A 64 -2.42 14.45 21.50
CA ARG A 64 -1.16 13.76 21.16
C ARG A 64 -0.22 13.59 22.34
N SER A 65 -0.46 14.24 23.45
CA SER A 65 0.31 14.08 24.67
C SER A 65 -0.10 12.85 25.46
N TYR A 66 0.89 12.12 25.98
CA TYR A 66 0.64 10.99 26.85
C TYR A 66 0.14 11.43 28.23
N VAL A 67 -0.91 10.78 28.70
CA VAL A 67 -1.44 10.93 30.07
C VAL A 67 -1.48 9.58 30.78
N PRO A 68 -1.42 9.51 32.12
CA PRO A 68 -1.51 8.27 32.86
C PRO A 68 -2.94 7.73 32.90
N CYS A 69 -3.04 6.41 32.84
CA CYS A 69 -4.27 5.63 33.05
C CYS A 69 -3.97 4.31 33.76
N THR A 70 -5.01 3.64 34.22
CA THR A 70 -4.99 2.24 34.64
C THR A 70 -5.66 1.40 33.58
N LEU A 71 -5.01 0.30 33.16
CA LEU A 71 -5.58 -0.73 32.30
C LEU A 71 -6.01 -1.93 33.12
N THR A 72 -7.23 -2.41 32.85
CA THR A 72 -7.68 -3.73 33.35
C THR A 72 -8.04 -4.60 32.16
N VAL A 73 -7.42 -5.77 32.04
CA VAL A 73 -7.68 -6.73 30.96
C VAL A 73 -8.36 -7.95 31.56
N ASP A 74 -9.52 -8.32 31.01
CA ASP A 74 -10.37 -9.47 31.42
C ASP A 74 -10.71 -9.54 32.92
N ALA A 75 -10.71 -8.38 33.60
CA ALA A 75 -10.92 -8.20 35.03
C ALA A 75 -9.83 -8.78 35.96
N ASP A 76 -8.85 -9.47 35.43
CA ASP A 76 -7.81 -10.17 36.22
C ASP A 76 -6.45 -9.48 36.20
N THR A 77 -6.08 -8.90 35.05
CA THR A 77 -4.80 -8.22 34.90
C THR A 77 -4.98 -6.71 35.02
N VAL A 78 -4.44 -6.14 36.09
CA VAL A 78 -4.48 -4.69 36.34
C VAL A 78 -3.07 -4.12 36.23
N VAL A 79 -2.87 -3.12 35.40
CA VAL A 79 -1.62 -2.38 35.24
C VAL A 79 -1.88 -0.90 35.45
N GLU A 80 -1.22 -0.35 36.48
CA GLU A 80 -1.32 1.07 36.83
C GLU A 80 -0.22 1.90 36.11
N GLU A 81 -0.40 3.21 36.05
CA GLU A 81 0.55 4.15 35.49
C GLU A 81 0.91 3.89 34.02
N VAL A 82 -0.01 3.32 33.26
CA VAL A 82 0.13 3.12 31.82
C VAL A 82 -0.06 4.46 31.10
N ALA A 83 0.74 4.71 30.07
CA ALA A 83 0.63 5.93 29.27
C ALA A 83 -0.34 5.73 28.08
N ILE A 84 -1.29 6.64 27.94
CA ILE A 84 -2.26 6.65 26.85
C ILE A 84 -2.28 8.01 26.14
N LYS A 85 -2.42 8.01 24.81
CA LYS A 85 -2.73 9.18 23.98
C LYS A 85 -3.72 8.82 22.90
N LEU A 86 -4.42 9.84 22.35
CA LEU A 86 -5.27 9.62 21.19
C LEU A 86 -4.43 9.47 19.92
N LYS A 87 -4.94 8.69 18.98
CA LYS A 87 -4.35 8.49 17.65
C LYS A 87 -5.40 8.61 16.55
N GLY A 88 -4.94 8.57 15.32
CA GLY A 88 -5.74 8.72 14.10
C GLY A 88 -5.30 9.96 13.33
N SER A 89 -5.59 9.99 12.04
CA SER A 89 -5.32 11.10 11.13
C SER A 89 -6.59 11.43 10.35
N ALA A 90 -6.48 11.98 9.16
CA ALA A 90 -7.63 12.28 8.31
C ALA A 90 -8.56 11.06 8.16
N GLY A 91 -9.83 11.24 8.44
CA GLY A 91 -10.86 10.19 8.36
C GLY A 91 -10.93 9.22 9.54
N SER A 92 -9.86 9.05 10.34
CA SER A 92 -9.84 8.10 11.47
C SER A 92 -9.74 8.77 12.85
N PHE A 93 -9.36 10.04 12.93
CA PHE A 93 -9.30 10.75 14.22
C PHE A 93 -10.70 11.06 14.73
N GLN A 94 -10.95 10.66 15.98
CA GLN A 94 -12.15 11.01 16.73
C GLN A 94 -11.76 11.52 18.12
N GLY A 95 -12.49 12.47 18.64
CA GLY A 95 -12.26 13.07 19.96
C GLY A 95 -12.58 12.12 21.10
N LEU A 96 -12.10 12.45 22.31
CA LEU A 96 -12.25 11.61 23.51
C LEU A 96 -13.71 11.25 23.81
N ASP A 97 -14.65 12.14 23.51
CA ASP A 97 -16.06 11.97 23.81
C ASP A 97 -16.81 11.12 22.74
N GLU A 98 -16.14 10.78 21.64
CA GLU A 98 -16.63 9.92 20.56
C GLU A 98 -16.11 8.48 20.72
N LYS A 99 -15.60 7.87 19.66
CA LYS A 99 -14.93 6.57 19.64
C LYS A 99 -13.45 6.75 19.23
N PRO A 100 -12.59 7.31 20.09
CA PRO A 100 -11.21 7.64 19.75
C PRO A 100 -10.34 6.41 19.51
N GLY A 101 -9.38 6.51 18.59
CA GLY A 101 -8.26 5.57 18.55
C GLY A 101 -7.24 5.88 19.65
N PHE A 102 -6.53 4.85 20.15
CA PHE A 102 -5.54 5.01 21.22
C PHE A 102 -4.19 4.44 20.85
N THR A 103 -3.12 5.10 21.29
CA THR A 103 -1.80 4.50 21.46
C THR A 103 -1.57 4.28 22.96
N ILE A 104 -1.29 3.05 23.32
CA ILE A 104 -0.96 2.63 24.69
C ILE A 104 0.53 2.36 24.74
N ASN A 105 1.23 2.93 25.74
CA ASN A 105 2.63 2.62 26.04
C ASN A 105 2.72 2.19 27.49
N MET A 106 3.05 0.91 27.69
CA MET A 106 3.02 0.27 29.00
C MET A 106 4.16 0.74 29.90
N ASP A 107 5.35 0.95 29.34
CA ASP A 107 6.56 1.19 30.11
C ASP A 107 6.94 2.67 30.29
N ARG A 108 6.22 3.60 29.66
CA ARG A 108 6.56 5.02 29.64
C ARG A 108 6.56 5.66 31.04
N PHE A 109 5.58 5.34 31.87
CA PHE A 109 5.49 5.81 33.25
C PHE A 109 5.80 4.71 34.26
N HIS A 110 5.72 3.46 33.86
CA HIS A 110 6.04 2.30 34.66
C HIS A 110 7.11 1.43 33.95
N PRO A 111 8.40 1.73 34.13
CA PRO A 111 9.47 1.06 33.39
C PRO A 111 9.45 -0.46 33.53
N GLY A 112 9.46 -1.16 32.39
CA GLY A 112 9.42 -2.61 32.31
C GLY A 112 8.02 -3.23 32.36
N ALA A 113 6.96 -2.43 32.49
CA ALA A 113 5.59 -2.95 32.38
C ALA A 113 5.32 -3.46 30.95
N ARG A 114 4.60 -4.58 30.85
CA ARG A 114 4.24 -5.23 29.60
C ARG A 114 2.81 -5.78 29.69
N LEU A 115 2.13 -5.82 28.57
CA LEU A 115 0.90 -6.59 28.39
C LEU A 115 1.17 -7.72 27.40
N HIS A 116 1.14 -8.97 27.84
CA HIS A 116 1.49 -10.14 27.00
C HIS A 116 2.80 -9.96 26.22
N GLY A 117 3.84 -9.42 26.89
CA GLY A 117 5.13 -9.15 26.28
C GLY A 117 5.23 -7.85 25.46
N LEU A 118 4.13 -7.13 25.26
CA LEU A 118 4.12 -5.87 24.50
C LEU A 118 4.38 -4.66 25.41
N ASP A 119 5.29 -3.79 25.02
CA ASP A 119 5.49 -2.50 25.67
C ASP A 119 4.62 -1.38 25.07
N LYS A 120 4.21 -1.54 23.81
CA LYS A 120 3.36 -0.59 23.11
C LYS A 120 2.40 -1.29 22.15
N PHE A 121 1.18 -0.78 22.04
CA PHE A 121 0.18 -1.24 21.08
C PHE A 121 -0.82 -0.14 20.75
N HIS A 122 -1.63 -0.40 19.74
CA HIS A 122 -2.66 0.50 19.26
C HIS A 122 -4.05 -0.14 19.40
N LEU A 123 -5.02 0.68 19.77
CA LEU A 123 -6.44 0.36 19.68
C LEU A 123 -7.03 1.25 18.58
N ASN A 124 -7.19 0.68 17.38
CA ASN A 124 -7.76 1.38 16.23
C ASN A 124 -9.28 1.33 16.30
N ASN A 125 -9.92 2.48 16.16
CA ASN A 125 -11.37 2.61 16.26
C ASN A 125 -12.14 2.04 15.06
N ALA A 126 -11.42 1.65 14.00
CA ALA A 126 -11.97 1.12 12.74
C ALA A 126 -13.01 2.07 12.08
N ALA A 127 -12.79 3.40 12.19
CA ALA A 127 -13.71 4.39 11.61
C ALA A 127 -13.86 4.27 10.09
N GLN A 128 -12.85 3.72 9.42
CA GLN A 128 -12.80 3.54 7.96
C GLN A 128 -12.98 2.07 7.52
N ASP A 129 -13.09 1.14 8.46
CA ASP A 129 -13.34 -0.28 8.21
C ASP A 129 -14.51 -0.79 9.06
N PRO A 130 -15.74 -0.74 8.57
CA PRO A 130 -16.90 -1.23 9.30
C PRO A 130 -16.87 -2.73 9.56
N THR A 131 -16.01 -3.50 8.86
CA THR A 131 -15.87 -4.94 9.06
C THR A 131 -14.96 -5.29 10.24
N LEU A 132 -14.05 -4.39 10.64
CA LEU A 132 -12.96 -4.62 11.59
C LEU A 132 -11.91 -5.65 11.11
N LEU A 133 -11.95 -6.06 9.84
CA LEU A 133 -11.16 -7.20 9.34
C LEU A 133 -10.05 -6.81 8.35
N ALA A 134 -10.09 -5.61 7.76
CA ALA A 134 -9.13 -5.20 6.74
C ALA A 134 -7.69 -5.19 7.27
N GLU A 135 -7.41 -4.51 8.38
CA GLU A 135 -6.08 -4.45 8.99
C GLU A 135 -5.57 -5.86 9.38
N TRP A 136 -6.46 -6.72 9.92
CA TRP A 136 -6.12 -8.10 10.26
C TRP A 136 -5.76 -8.92 9.02
N LEU A 137 -6.57 -8.82 7.96
CA LEU A 137 -6.34 -9.54 6.71
C LEU A 137 -5.04 -9.07 6.02
N GLY A 138 -4.84 -7.74 5.95
CA GLY A 138 -3.61 -7.18 5.41
C GLY A 138 -2.36 -7.71 6.12
N ALA A 139 -2.33 -7.62 7.45
CA ALA A 139 -1.22 -8.14 8.26
C ALA A 139 -0.94 -9.63 8.00
N ARG A 140 -1.99 -10.45 7.89
CA ARG A 140 -1.86 -11.89 7.58
C ARG A 140 -1.22 -12.13 6.22
N LEU A 141 -1.69 -11.45 5.17
CA LEU A 141 -1.17 -11.61 3.81
C LEU A 141 0.31 -11.24 3.72
N PHE A 142 0.72 -10.13 4.35
CA PHE A 142 2.13 -9.74 4.40
C PHE A 142 2.98 -10.76 5.14
N LEU A 143 2.56 -11.23 6.32
CA LEU A 143 3.27 -12.23 7.10
C LEU A 143 3.39 -13.56 6.36
N GLU A 144 2.32 -14.05 5.72
CA GLU A 144 2.33 -15.29 4.92
C GLU A 144 3.24 -15.19 3.69
N ALA A 145 3.40 -14.00 3.13
CA ALA A 145 4.35 -13.73 2.04
C ALA A 145 5.80 -13.53 2.50
N GLY A 146 6.07 -13.56 3.82
CA GLY A 146 7.40 -13.39 4.41
C GLY A 146 7.82 -11.94 4.64
N ILE A 147 6.91 -10.98 4.52
CA ILE A 147 7.15 -9.57 4.84
C ILE A 147 6.72 -9.30 6.28
N PRO A 148 7.62 -8.77 7.14
CA PRO A 148 7.29 -8.42 8.51
C PRO A 148 6.12 -7.44 8.57
N ALA A 149 5.10 -7.79 9.36
CA ALA A 149 3.93 -6.95 9.62
C ALA A 149 3.52 -7.05 11.08
N ALA A 150 2.87 -6.01 11.60
CA ALA A 150 2.36 -6.00 12.96
C ALA A 150 1.29 -7.08 13.16
N ARG A 151 1.32 -7.78 14.29
CA ARG A 151 0.26 -8.70 14.68
C ARG A 151 -1.02 -7.92 14.97
N VAL A 152 -2.15 -8.47 14.57
CA VAL A 152 -3.47 -7.83 14.72
C VAL A 152 -4.47 -8.81 15.31
N THR A 153 -5.25 -8.34 16.29
CA THR A 153 -6.43 -9.03 16.82
C THR A 153 -7.51 -7.99 17.16
N HIS A 154 -8.48 -8.34 18.00
CA HIS A 154 -9.59 -7.47 18.36
C HIS A 154 -9.74 -7.41 19.89
N ALA A 155 -10.27 -6.30 20.39
CA ALA A 155 -10.60 -6.13 21.80
C ALA A 155 -11.91 -5.35 21.96
N ARG A 156 -12.66 -5.60 23.04
CA ARG A 156 -13.76 -4.73 23.47
C ARG A 156 -13.20 -3.71 24.46
N VAL A 157 -13.41 -2.43 24.17
CA VAL A 157 -12.79 -1.33 24.92
C VAL A 157 -13.84 -0.57 25.72
N LEU A 158 -13.54 -0.32 26.98
CA LEU A 158 -14.28 0.57 27.86
C LEU A 158 -13.38 1.73 28.29
N LEU A 159 -13.92 2.94 28.31
CA LEU A 159 -13.23 4.14 28.78
C LEU A 159 -14.05 4.78 29.92
N ASP A 160 -13.50 4.79 31.13
CA ASP A 160 -14.15 5.31 32.34
C ASP A 160 -15.57 4.76 32.53
N GLY A 161 -15.76 3.44 32.24
CA GLY A 161 -17.03 2.76 32.31
C GLY A 161 -17.93 2.92 31.07
N ARG A 162 -17.60 3.80 30.12
CA ARG A 162 -18.29 3.93 28.83
C ARG A 162 -17.83 2.82 27.89
N ASP A 163 -18.72 1.97 27.44
CA ASP A 163 -18.44 0.93 26.45
C ASP A 163 -18.30 1.55 25.06
N LEU A 164 -17.12 1.45 24.48
CA LEU A 164 -16.78 1.95 23.15
C LEU A 164 -16.94 0.88 22.05
N GLY A 165 -17.30 -0.36 22.43
CA GLY A 165 -17.46 -1.47 21.50
C GLY A 165 -16.14 -2.11 21.07
N LEU A 166 -16.15 -2.72 19.88
CA LEU A 166 -14.99 -3.42 19.33
C LEU A 166 -13.98 -2.46 18.72
N TYR A 167 -12.70 -2.82 18.92
CA TYR A 167 -11.52 -2.17 18.37
C TYR A 167 -10.64 -3.19 17.67
N VAL A 168 -9.90 -2.76 16.67
CA VAL A 168 -8.77 -3.50 16.14
C VAL A 168 -7.58 -3.27 17.07
N PHE A 169 -7.10 -4.33 17.71
CA PHE A 169 -5.90 -4.33 18.55
C PHE A 169 -4.70 -4.64 17.68
N LYS A 170 -3.76 -3.72 17.58
CA LYS A 170 -2.59 -3.80 16.72
C LYS A 170 -1.31 -3.63 17.53
N GLU A 171 -0.36 -4.53 17.34
CA GLU A 171 1.01 -4.39 17.83
C GLU A 171 1.67 -3.12 17.30
N ALA A 172 2.48 -2.44 18.11
CA ALA A 172 3.31 -1.37 17.60
C ALA A 172 4.50 -1.93 16.79
N ILE A 173 4.89 -1.19 15.76
CA ILE A 173 6.16 -1.45 15.08
C ILE A 173 7.21 -0.65 15.84
N ASP A 174 7.90 -1.32 16.75
CA ASP A 174 8.89 -0.75 17.66
C ASP A 174 10.03 -1.75 17.89
N ARG A 175 10.76 -1.58 18.98
CA ARG A 175 11.89 -2.45 19.28
C ARG A 175 11.52 -3.92 19.47
N ASP A 176 10.43 -4.22 20.19
CA ASP A 176 9.99 -5.59 20.42
C ASP A 176 9.58 -6.28 19.10
N PHE A 177 8.92 -5.53 18.21
CA PHE A 177 8.65 -5.98 16.84
C PHE A 177 9.95 -6.26 16.06
N LEU A 178 10.94 -5.36 16.13
CA LEU A 178 12.23 -5.55 15.45
C LEU A 178 12.99 -6.77 15.99
N GLU A 179 12.99 -6.99 17.31
CA GLU A 179 13.63 -8.15 17.94
C GLU A 179 13.02 -9.48 17.50
N ARG A 180 11.72 -9.49 17.14
CA ARG A 180 11.03 -10.68 16.66
C ARG A 180 11.28 -10.97 15.19
N HIS A 181 11.42 -9.96 14.35
CA HIS A 181 11.47 -10.12 12.91
C HIS A 181 12.86 -10.01 12.28
N PHE A 182 13.84 -9.47 13.00
CA PHE A 182 15.17 -9.19 12.46
C PHE A 182 16.28 -9.78 13.33
N ASP A 183 17.31 -10.31 12.71
CA ASP A 183 18.47 -10.87 13.39
C ASP A 183 19.26 -9.82 14.18
N ASP A 184 19.24 -8.56 13.76
CA ASP A 184 19.82 -7.41 14.45
C ASP A 184 18.81 -6.26 14.55
N SER A 185 18.20 -6.09 15.71
CA SER A 185 17.20 -5.06 16.01
C SER A 185 17.78 -3.66 16.29
N SER A 186 19.10 -3.49 16.18
CA SER A 186 19.79 -2.23 16.53
C SER A 186 19.81 -1.21 15.38
N GLY A 187 19.14 -1.49 14.27
CA GLY A 187 19.01 -0.60 13.12
C GLY A 187 18.14 0.63 13.40
N ASN A 188 18.12 1.56 12.47
CA ASN A 188 17.21 2.71 12.54
C ASN A 188 15.85 2.34 11.96
N LEU A 189 14.78 2.68 12.67
CA LEU A 189 13.40 2.59 12.21
C LEU A 189 12.87 4.01 11.99
N TYR A 190 12.24 4.24 10.86
CA TYR A 190 11.65 5.53 10.49
C TYR A 190 10.14 5.40 10.27
N ASP A 191 9.40 6.41 10.72
CA ASP A 191 8.01 6.62 10.34
C ASP A 191 7.97 7.36 8.99
N GLY A 192 7.26 6.81 8.02
CA GLY A 192 7.09 7.43 6.70
C GLY A 192 6.26 8.71 6.70
N GLY A 193 5.70 9.09 7.86
CA GLY A 193 4.87 10.29 7.95
C GLY A 193 3.52 10.15 7.24
N THR A 194 2.93 11.28 6.88
CA THR A 194 1.65 11.35 6.18
C THR A 194 1.85 12.00 4.82
N ALA A 195 1.65 11.26 3.74
CA ALA A 195 1.82 11.71 2.35
C ALA A 195 3.21 12.33 2.06
N VAL A 196 4.26 11.69 2.59
CA VAL A 196 5.65 12.13 2.50
C VAL A 196 6.50 11.02 1.89
N ASP A 197 7.25 11.29 0.83
CA ASP A 197 8.19 10.31 0.27
C ASP A 197 9.57 10.40 0.98
N LEU A 198 10.48 9.48 0.68
CA LEU A 198 11.77 9.35 1.38
C LEU A 198 12.70 10.56 1.27
N ASP A 199 12.52 11.44 0.28
CA ASP A 199 13.34 12.64 0.11
C ASP A 199 12.99 13.76 1.11
N GLU A 200 11.79 13.72 1.64
CA GLU A 200 11.39 14.56 2.75
C GLU A 200 11.82 13.91 4.08
N LEU A 201 12.03 14.73 5.08
CA LEU A 201 12.50 14.20 6.36
C LEU A 201 11.42 13.31 6.99
N VAL A 202 11.79 12.07 7.29
CA VAL A 202 10.95 11.14 8.04
C VAL A 202 11.38 11.07 9.50
N GLU A 203 10.42 10.89 10.39
CA GLU A 203 10.64 10.76 11.83
C GLU A 203 11.32 9.42 12.14
N ARG A 204 12.40 9.46 12.92
CA ARG A 204 13.08 8.26 13.40
C ARG A 204 12.51 7.83 14.75
N ASP A 205 11.81 6.70 14.75
CA ASP A 205 11.18 6.11 15.93
C ASP A 205 12.18 5.36 16.81
N GLU A 206 13.05 4.54 16.20
CA GLU A 206 14.01 3.69 16.90
C GLU A 206 15.41 3.80 16.30
N GLY A 207 16.39 3.37 17.08
CA GLY A 207 17.80 3.34 16.66
C GLY A 207 18.54 4.67 16.91
N LYS A 208 19.86 4.59 16.92
CA LYS A 208 20.76 5.74 17.20
C LYS A 208 21.96 5.79 16.26
N ARG A 209 21.93 5.04 15.15
CA ARG A 209 23.06 4.94 14.22
C ARG A 209 23.09 6.13 13.28
N GLY A 210 24.22 6.80 13.23
CA GLY A 210 24.48 7.87 12.26
C GLY A 210 23.59 9.10 12.37
N VAL A 211 23.62 9.93 11.33
CA VAL A 211 22.76 11.10 11.20
C VAL A 211 21.36 10.67 10.76
N PRO A 212 20.29 11.13 11.41
CA PRO A 212 18.92 10.81 10.99
C PRO A 212 18.70 11.11 9.50
N GLY A 213 18.09 10.16 8.79
CA GLY A 213 17.76 10.28 7.37
C GLY A 213 18.94 10.15 6.40
N ALA A 214 20.20 10.02 6.86
CA ALA A 214 21.35 9.87 5.97
C ALA A 214 21.26 8.59 5.10
N ASP A 215 20.71 7.52 5.66
CA ASP A 215 20.49 6.26 4.97
C ASP A 215 19.46 6.42 3.85
N LEU A 216 18.35 7.10 4.14
CA LEU A 216 17.27 7.37 3.21
C LEU A 216 17.73 8.28 2.07
N LYS A 217 18.50 9.34 2.38
CA LYS A 217 19.07 10.24 1.37
C LYS A 217 20.00 9.52 0.39
N ARG A 218 20.74 8.50 0.85
CA ARG A 218 21.56 7.68 -0.07
C ARG A 218 20.70 6.89 -1.05
N LEU A 219 19.62 6.27 -0.59
CA LEU A 219 18.69 5.56 -1.48
C LEU A 219 18.02 6.52 -2.48
N VAL A 220 17.54 7.67 -2.01
CA VAL A 220 16.96 8.69 -2.89
C VAL A 220 17.94 9.17 -3.95
N ALA A 221 19.20 9.44 -3.57
CA ALA A 221 20.24 9.82 -4.52
C ALA A 221 20.52 8.71 -5.55
N ALA A 222 20.53 7.44 -5.12
CA ALA A 222 20.66 6.30 -6.02
C ALA A 222 19.46 6.20 -6.99
N CYS A 223 18.23 6.37 -6.50
CA CYS A 223 17.02 6.36 -7.35
C CYS A 223 17.03 7.47 -8.41
N ARG A 224 17.65 8.62 -8.11
CA ARG A 224 17.70 9.81 -8.99
C ARG A 224 18.97 9.86 -9.86
N ALA A 225 19.86 8.85 -9.81
CA ALA A 225 21.02 8.81 -10.68
C ALA A 225 20.60 8.78 -12.17
N GLU A 226 21.22 9.60 -13.00
CA GLU A 226 20.88 9.72 -14.42
C GLU A 226 21.27 8.46 -15.20
N ASP A 227 22.49 7.94 -14.95
CA ASP A 227 22.96 6.71 -15.58
C ASP A 227 22.20 5.48 -15.05
N PRO A 228 21.56 4.68 -15.92
CA PRO A 228 20.77 3.53 -15.50
C PRO A 228 21.57 2.45 -14.74
N ALA A 229 22.85 2.23 -15.10
CA ALA A 229 23.70 1.24 -14.45
C ALA A 229 24.15 1.72 -13.06
N GLU A 230 24.50 3.01 -12.92
CA GLU A 230 24.80 3.62 -11.62
C GLU A 230 23.57 3.60 -10.72
N ARG A 231 22.39 3.90 -11.26
CA ARG A 231 21.12 3.84 -10.53
C ARG A 231 20.85 2.44 -10.00
N GLN A 232 20.92 1.43 -10.85
CA GLN A 232 20.67 0.04 -10.46
C GLN A 232 21.67 -0.40 -9.37
N ALA A 233 22.97 -0.22 -9.58
CA ALA A 233 24.00 -0.59 -8.62
C ALA A 233 23.85 0.16 -7.28
N GLY A 234 23.51 1.45 -7.33
CA GLY A 234 23.27 2.27 -6.16
C GLY A 234 22.07 1.79 -5.34
N ILE A 235 20.96 1.47 -6.01
CA ILE A 235 19.75 0.92 -5.36
C ILE A 235 20.07 -0.43 -4.70
N GLU A 236 20.72 -1.37 -5.38
CA GLU A 236 21.11 -2.68 -4.84
C GLU A 236 21.99 -2.58 -3.58
N THR A 237 22.79 -1.51 -3.48
CA THR A 237 23.62 -1.26 -2.31
C THR A 237 22.80 -0.80 -1.11
N CYS A 238 21.72 -0.05 -1.33
CA CYS A 238 20.94 0.61 -0.29
C CYS A 238 19.64 -0.14 0.06
N LEU A 239 19.05 -0.88 -0.86
CA LEU A 239 17.72 -1.48 -0.76
C LEU A 239 17.80 -3.01 -0.81
N ASP A 240 17.00 -3.69 -0.02
CA ASP A 240 16.70 -5.12 -0.23
C ASP A 240 15.66 -5.25 -1.35
N VAL A 241 16.13 -5.28 -2.60
CA VAL A 241 15.26 -5.23 -3.79
C VAL A 241 14.25 -6.39 -3.82
N PRO A 242 14.62 -7.66 -3.57
CA PRO A 242 13.64 -8.76 -3.55
C PRO A 242 12.54 -8.58 -2.50
N ASP A 243 12.91 -8.09 -1.31
CA ASP A 243 11.98 -7.79 -0.24
C ASP A 243 11.04 -6.63 -0.63
N PHE A 244 11.58 -5.58 -1.22
CA PHE A 244 10.81 -4.44 -1.68
C PHE A 244 9.84 -4.80 -2.82
N LEU A 245 10.24 -5.64 -3.77
CA LEU A 245 9.35 -6.13 -4.82
C LEU A 245 8.17 -6.91 -4.23
N SER A 246 8.40 -7.71 -3.18
CA SER A 246 7.34 -8.42 -2.47
C SER A 246 6.42 -7.47 -1.71
N PHE A 247 6.98 -6.47 -1.02
CA PHE A 247 6.23 -5.43 -0.32
C PHE A 247 5.32 -4.66 -1.29
N MET A 248 5.87 -4.17 -2.41
CA MET A 248 5.14 -3.44 -3.44
C MET A 248 4.05 -4.31 -4.08
N ALA A 249 4.35 -5.58 -4.37
CA ALA A 249 3.36 -6.52 -4.91
C ALA A 249 2.17 -6.68 -3.97
N LEU A 250 2.41 -6.85 -2.67
CA LEU A 250 1.35 -7.00 -1.67
C LEU A 250 0.51 -5.73 -1.51
N GLU A 251 1.12 -4.54 -1.47
CA GLU A 251 0.36 -3.28 -1.44
C GLU A 251 -0.57 -3.16 -2.65
N LEU A 252 -0.05 -3.42 -3.86
CA LEU A 252 -0.85 -3.37 -5.07
C LEU A 252 -1.91 -4.47 -5.13
N MET A 253 -1.57 -5.72 -4.77
CA MET A 253 -2.52 -6.85 -4.80
C MET A 253 -3.64 -6.71 -3.77
N THR A 254 -3.38 -6.16 -2.59
CA THR A 254 -4.42 -5.83 -1.59
C THR A 254 -5.22 -4.59 -1.96
N GLY A 255 -4.79 -3.82 -2.96
CA GLY A 255 -5.38 -2.52 -3.30
C GLY A 255 -5.19 -1.50 -2.17
N HIS A 256 -4.02 -1.51 -1.51
CA HIS A 256 -3.65 -0.54 -0.47
C HIS A 256 -3.36 0.82 -1.10
N TRP A 257 -4.43 1.50 -1.52
CA TRP A 257 -4.35 2.77 -2.25
C TRP A 257 -3.67 3.88 -1.44
N ASP A 258 -3.74 3.80 -0.10
CA ASP A 258 -3.14 4.74 0.85
C ASP A 258 -1.80 4.23 1.40
N GLY A 259 -1.15 3.30 0.70
CA GLY A 259 0.17 2.76 1.03
C GLY A 259 1.32 3.55 0.43
N TYR A 260 2.56 3.09 0.67
CA TYR A 260 3.75 3.72 0.12
C TYR A 260 3.72 3.75 -1.40
N THR A 261 3.49 2.61 -2.03
CA THR A 261 3.60 2.44 -3.48
C THR A 261 2.72 3.41 -4.27
N THR A 262 1.58 3.81 -3.71
CA THR A 262 0.55 4.59 -4.40
C THR A 262 0.46 6.03 -3.90
N ALA A 263 0.58 6.25 -2.58
CA ALA A 263 0.26 7.54 -1.94
C ALA A 263 1.34 8.09 -1.00
N HIS A 264 2.55 7.53 -0.97
CA HIS A 264 3.63 7.93 -0.05
C HIS A 264 3.20 7.94 1.42
N ASN A 265 2.30 7.03 1.83
CA ASN A 265 1.68 7.04 3.14
C ASN A 265 1.71 5.63 3.76
N ASN A 266 1.37 5.52 5.03
CA ASN A 266 1.15 4.25 5.71
C ASN A 266 2.29 3.21 5.53
N TYR A 267 3.53 3.61 5.74
CA TYR A 267 4.69 2.73 5.68
C TYR A 267 5.69 3.02 6.81
N ARG A 268 6.55 2.05 7.08
CA ARG A 268 7.72 2.19 7.92
C ARG A 268 8.94 1.74 7.16
N VAL A 269 10.10 2.24 7.55
CA VAL A 269 11.38 1.87 6.92
C VAL A 269 12.36 1.45 7.98
N TYR A 270 12.89 0.23 7.84
CA TYR A 270 13.93 -0.29 8.73
C TYR A 270 15.26 -0.43 7.99
N ILE A 271 16.32 0.07 8.61
CA ILE A 271 17.69 -0.09 8.12
C ILE A 271 18.26 -1.33 8.78
N ASP A 272 18.31 -2.44 8.06
CA ASP A 272 18.67 -3.75 8.59
C ASP A 272 20.19 -3.94 8.67
N PRO A 273 20.80 -3.91 9.86
CA PRO A 273 22.24 -4.06 9.98
C PRO A 273 22.72 -5.48 9.65
N ALA A 274 21.90 -6.51 9.87
CA ALA A 274 22.24 -7.89 9.54
C ALA A 274 22.35 -8.11 8.02
N ARG A 275 21.70 -7.24 7.23
CA ARG A 275 21.77 -7.22 5.76
C ARG A 275 22.67 -6.11 5.21
N GLY A 276 23.71 -5.70 5.96
CA GLY A 276 24.66 -4.67 5.53
C GLY A 276 24.09 -3.26 5.51
N GLY A 277 23.03 -2.98 6.24
CA GLY A 277 22.37 -1.68 6.32
C GLY A 277 21.44 -1.43 5.13
N ARG A 278 20.94 -2.47 4.47
CA ARG A 278 19.91 -2.35 3.44
C ARG A 278 18.56 -1.96 4.03
N ILE A 279 17.87 -1.16 3.29
CA ILE A 279 16.56 -0.63 3.63
C ILE A 279 15.48 -1.68 3.36
N ARG A 280 14.58 -1.86 4.31
CA ARG A 280 13.38 -2.71 4.21
C ARG A 280 12.14 -1.90 4.51
N PHE A 281 11.09 -2.09 3.71
CA PHE A 281 9.80 -1.45 3.90
C PHE A 281 8.86 -2.36 4.69
N LEU A 282 8.05 -1.76 5.56
CA LEU A 282 7.09 -2.45 6.41
C LEU A 282 5.71 -1.81 6.22
N PRO A 283 4.64 -2.61 6.11
CA PRO A 283 3.29 -2.08 5.90
C PRO A 283 2.72 -1.46 7.18
N HIS A 284 1.89 -0.44 6.99
CA HIS A 284 1.16 0.21 8.07
C HIS A 284 -0.22 0.68 7.58
N GLY A 285 -1.21 0.87 8.48
CA GLY A 285 -2.48 1.52 8.16
C GLY A 285 -3.28 0.85 7.05
N MET A 286 -3.49 -0.47 7.12
CA MET A 286 -4.15 -1.27 6.08
C MET A 286 -5.67 -1.41 6.29
N ASP A 287 -6.32 -0.42 6.88
CA ASP A 287 -7.75 -0.45 7.20
C ASP A 287 -8.67 -0.14 5.99
N GLN A 288 -8.11 0.21 4.82
CA GLN A 288 -8.85 0.51 3.59
C GLN A 288 -8.43 -0.34 2.38
N ILE A 289 -7.95 -1.57 2.62
CA ILE A 289 -7.60 -2.51 1.55
C ILE A 289 -8.84 -3.17 0.92
N PHE A 290 -8.67 -3.76 -0.25
CA PHE A 290 -9.74 -4.38 -1.04
C PHE A 290 -10.90 -3.42 -1.38
N GLY A 291 -10.64 -2.12 -1.51
CA GLY A 291 -11.66 -1.13 -1.85
C GLY A 291 -12.10 -1.21 -3.31
N ASP A 292 -11.15 -1.23 -4.24
CA ASP A 292 -11.37 -1.36 -5.68
C ASP A 292 -10.85 -2.71 -6.19
N PRO A 293 -11.71 -3.65 -6.56
CA PRO A 293 -11.29 -4.92 -7.14
C PRO A 293 -10.54 -4.79 -8.46
N GLY A 294 -10.79 -3.72 -9.23
CA GLY A 294 -10.17 -3.44 -10.51
C GLY A 294 -8.83 -2.72 -10.43
N ALA A 295 -8.38 -2.31 -9.23
CA ALA A 295 -7.16 -1.52 -9.06
C ALA A 295 -5.96 -2.15 -9.78
N ALA A 296 -5.23 -1.33 -10.56
CA ALA A 296 -4.12 -1.77 -11.39
C ALA A 296 -2.92 -2.25 -10.57
N ILE A 297 -2.27 -3.34 -11.00
CA ILE A 297 -1.07 -3.88 -10.35
C ILE A 297 0.19 -3.76 -11.20
N LEU A 298 0.08 -3.27 -12.42
CA LEU A 298 1.19 -3.18 -13.39
C LEU A 298 1.49 -1.74 -13.84
N GLU A 299 0.76 -0.76 -13.33
CA GLU A 299 1.02 0.65 -13.60
C GLU A 299 2.32 1.12 -12.92
N MET A 300 2.93 2.16 -13.51
CA MET A 300 4.13 2.78 -12.94
C MET A 300 3.76 3.50 -11.65
N PRO A 301 4.33 3.10 -10.51
CA PRO A 301 4.06 3.78 -9.24
C PRO A 301 4.59 5.21 -9.23
N PRO A 302 3.94 6.15 -8.54
CA PRO A 302 4.37 7.54 -8.48
C PRO A 302 5.53 7.81 -7.50
N THR A 303 5.86 6.86 -6.61
CA THR A 303 6.83 7.07 -5.53
C THR A 303 8.28 6.89 -6.00
N ILE A 304 9.21 7.60 -5.36
CA ILE A 304 10.62 7.67 -5.80
C ILE A 304 11.24 6.28 -5.93
N VAL A 305 11.11 5.44 -4.91
CA VAL A 305 11.77 4.13 -4.91
C VAL A 305 11.06 3.16 -5.84
N ALA A 306 9.73 3.11 -5.78
CA ALA A 306 8.97 2.18 -6.60
C ALA A 306 9.08 2.52 -8.10
N ALA A 307 9.03 3.80 -8.48
CA ALA A 307 9.26 4.24 -9.86
C ALA A 307 10.67 3.88 -10.35
N ALA A 308 11.70 4.12 -9.52
CA ALA A 308 13.08 3.80 -9.88
C ALA A 308 13.31 2.29 -10.05
N VAL A 309 12.74 1.48 -9.16
CA VAL A 309 12.81 0.00 -9.23
C VAL A 309 12.06 -0.52 -10.45
N MET A 310 10.84 -0.06 -10.70
CA MET A 310 10.05 -0.45 -11.88
C MET A 310 10.63 0.07 -13.20
N GLY A 311 11.47 1.10 -13.14
CA GLY A 311 12.24 1.60 -14.28
C GLY A 311 13.34 0.63 -14.77
N VAL A 312 13.76 -0.36 -13.95
CA VAL A 312 14.75 -1.37 -14.32
C VAL A 312 14.04 -2.58 -14.93
N PRO A 313 14.28 -2.90 -16.23
CA PRO A 313 13.54 -3.98 -16.93
C PRO A 313 13.66 -5.35 -16.26
N GLU A 314 14.84 -5.69 -15.73
CA GLU A 314 15.08 -6.94 -15.01
C GLU A 314 14.20 -7.07 -13.76
N TRP A 315 14.13 -6.02 -12.95
CA TRP A 315 13.31 -6.00 -11.74
C TRP A 315 11.81 -5.97 -12.05
N ARG A 316 11.42 -5.33 -13.15
CA ARG A 316 10.04 -5.35 -13.62
C ARG A 316 9.60 -6.77 -14.01
N GLY A 317 10.48 -7.54 -14.68
CA GLY A 317 10.26 -8.96 -14.94
C GLY A 317 10.15 -9.77 -13.66
N THR A 318 11.08 -9.59 -12.71
CA THR A 318 11.07 -10.23 -11.39
C THR A 318 9.80 -9.88 -10.60
N PHE A 319 9.34 -8.62 -10.66
CA PHE A 319 8.10 -8.18 -10.04
C PHE A 319 6.88 -8.93 -10.58
N ARG A 320 6.77 -9.07 -11.91
CA ARG A 320 5.68 -9.84 -12.53
C ARG A 320 5.69 -11.31 -12.12
N ASP A 321 6.87 -11.92 -12.02
CA ASP A 321 6.99 -13.28 -11.53
C ASP A 321 6.57 -13.37 -10.06
N ARG A 322 6.95 -12.38 -9.24
CA ARG A 322 6.54 -12.31 -7.84
C ARG A 322 5.03 -12.14 -7.66
N LEU A 323 4.36 -11.35 -8.51
CA LEU A 323 2.89 -11.27 -8.52
C LEU A 323 2.27 -12.66 -8.76
N ARG A 324 2.76 -13.42 -9.75
CA ARG A 324 2.25 -14.78 -10.04
C ARG A 324 2.49 -15.74 -8.88
N GLU A 325 3.66 -15.69 -8.24
CA GLU A 325 3.98 -16.50 -7.06
C GLU A 325 3.05 -16.22 -5.88
N LEU A 326 2.58 -14.98 -5.73
CA LEU A 326 1.70 -14.56 -4.65
C LEU A 326 0.22 -14.84 -4.92
N LEU A 327 -0.21 -15.08 -6.17
CA LEU A 327 -1.62 -15.36 -6.50
C LEU A 327 -2.29 -16.43 -5.63
N PRO A 328 -1.62 -17.54 -5.24
CA PRO A 328 -2.24 -18.53 -4.36
C PRO A 328 -2.69 -17.95 -3.00
N LEU A 329 -2.00 -16.95 -2.46
CA LEU A 329 -2.39 -16.28 -1.20
C LEU A 329 -3.67 -15.44 -1.36
N PHE A 330 -3.94 -15.00 -2.60
CA PHE A 330 -5.12 -14.20 -2.95
C PHE A 330 -6.28 -15.03 -3.49
N ALA A 331 -6.16 -16.35 -3.52
CA ALA A 331 -7.25 -17.23 -3.94
C ALA A 331 -8.44 -17.09 -2.97
N ALA A 332 -9.51 -16.42 -3.40
CA ALA A 332 -10.62 -16.04 -2.55
C ALA A 332 -11.18 -17.26 -1.78
N GLU A 333 -11.68 -18.27 -2.49
CA GLU A 333 -12.34 -19.43 -1.90
C GLU A 333 -11.38 -20.38 -1.17
N ALA A 334 -10.13 -20.48 -1.62
CA ALA A 334 -9.17 -21.45 -1.11
C ALA A 334 -8.30 -20.92 0.04
N ALA A 335 -8.06 -19.60 0.10
CA ALA A 335 -7.13 -19.00 1.05
C ALA A 335 -7.78 -17.93 1.92
N ILE A 336 -8.40 -16.89 1.34
CA ILE A 336 -8.81 -15.71 2.11
C ILE A 336 -10.12 -15.94 2.86
N LEU A 337 -11.19 -16.35 2.16
CA LEU A 337 -12.51 -16.45 2.77
C LEU A 337 -12.60 -17.40 3.96
N PRO A 338 -11.96 -18.60 3.95
CA PRO A 338 -11.98 -19.47 5.13
C PRO A 338 -11.36 -18.82 6.39
N GLN A 339 -10.29 -18.05 6.22
CA GLN A 339 -9.65 -17.35 7.33
C GLN A 339 -10.52 -16.17 7.81
N LEU A 340 -11.06 -15.40 6.86
CA LEU A 340 -11.96 -14.27 7.15
C LEU A 340 -13.19 -14.76 7.93
N ASP A 341 -13.81 -15.86 7.50
CA ASP A 341 -14.98 -16.45 8.13
C ASP A 341 -14.71 -16.91 9.56
N SER A 342 -13.57 -17.51 9.81
CA SER A 342 -13.15 -17.94 11.16
C SER A 342 -13.06 -16.75 12.11
N VAL A 343 -12.51 -15.62 11.67
CA VAL A 343 -12.45 -14.41 12.51
C VAL A 343 -13.81 -13.75 12.64
N ALA A 344 -14.60 -13.71 11.56
CA ALA A 344 -15.95 -13.18 11.58
C ALA A 344 -16.86 -13.95 12.56
N GLU A 345 -16.77 -15.29 12.60
CA GLU A 345 -17.49 -16.11 13.57
C GLU A 345 -17.13 -15.75 15.02
N ARG A 346 -15.86 -15.48 15.28
CA ARG A 346 -15.39 -15.03 16.60
C ARG A 346 -15.92 -13.64 16.97
N LEU A 347 -15.99 -12.71 16.03
CA LEU A 347 -16.45 -11.34 16.26
C LEU A 347 -17.97 -11.22 16.40
N ARG A 348 -18.74 -12.05 15.70
CA ARG A 348 -20.21 -11.97 15.60
C ARG A 348 -20.92 -11.87 16.95
N PRO A 349 -20.61 -12.69 17.98
CA PRO A 349 -21.26 -12.56 19.29
C PRO A 349 -20.97 -11.21 19.97
N ALA A 350 -19.77 -10.67 19.81
CA ALA A 350 -19.40 -9.40 20.41
C ALA A 350 -20.02 -8.19 19.68
N VAL A 351 -20.23 -8.27 18.36
CA VAL A 351 -20.99 -7.29 17.59
C VAL A 351 -22.48 -7.35 17.98
N ALA A 352 -23.06 -8.56 18.02
CA ALA A 352 -24.46 -8.78 18.40
C ALA A 352 -24.78 -8.27 19.82
N ALA A 353 -23.80 -8.29 20.72
CA ALA A 353 -23.97 -7.77 22.08
C ALA A 353 -24.12 -6.23 22.14
N THR A 354 -23.90 -5.51 21.04
CA THR A 354 -24.11 -4.06 20.95
C THR A 354 -25.60 -3.76 20.72
N ASP A 355 -26.11 -4.14 19.58
CA ASP A 355 -27.54 -4.15 19.24
C ASP A 355 -27.78 -4.89 17.90
N THR A 356 -29.04 -5.13 17.55
CA THR A 356 -29.40 -5.86 16.32
C THR A 356 -29.05 -5.07 15.06
N ALA A 357 -29.21 -3.74 15.06
CA ALA A 357 -28.92 -2.91 13.89
C ALA A 357 -27.41 -2.86 13.61
N ALA A 358 -26.57 -2.84 14.65
CA ALA A 358 -25.12 -2.94 14.51
C ALA A 358 -24.70 -4.29 13.88
N LEU A 359 -25.34 -5.38 14.28
CA LEU A 359 -25.08 -6.69 13.69
C LEU A 359 -25.49 -6.73 12.20
N GLU A 360 -26.67 -6.25 11.85
CA GLU A 360 -27.14 -6.22 10.46
C GLU A 360 -26.23 -5.37 9.58
N ALA A 361 -25.82 -4.19 10.04
CA ALA A 361 -24.87 -3.32 9.33
C ALA A 361 -23.51 -3.99 9.13
N TRP A 362 -23.01 -4.66 10.17
CA TRP A 362 -21.73 -5.37 10.11
C TRP A 362 -21.76 -6.57 9.15
N GLU A 363 -22.86 -7.37 9.18
CA GLU A 363 -23.03 -8.49 8.23
C GLU A 363 -23.14 -7.99 6.77
N GLY A 364 -23.79 -6.85 6.55
CA GLY A 364 -23.83 -6.20 5.24
C GLY A 364 -22.43 -5.81 4.75
N ALA A 365 -21.65 -5.12 5.59
CA ALA A 365 -20.28 -4.73 5.28
C ALA A 365 -19.35 -5.95 5.04
N LEU A 366 -19.54 -7.02 5.82
CA LEU A 366 -18.81 -8.28 5.64
C LEU A 366 -19.15 -8.94 4.30
N GLY A 367 -20.43 -8.93 3.90
CA GLY A 367 -20.86 -9.41 2.59
C GLY A 367 -20.19 -8.65 1.45
N GLU A 368 -20.20 -7.32 1.50
CA GLU A 368 -19.53 -6.48 0.51
C GLU A 368 -18.02 -6.71 0.44
N LEU A 369 -17.35 -6.90 1.59
CA LEU A 369 -15.92 -7.22 1.61
C LEU A 369 -15.64 -8.55 0.92
N ARG A 370 -16.46 -9.59 1.15
CA ARG A 370 -16.33 -10.89 0.48
C ARG A 370 -16.50 -10.77 -1.03
N ASP A 371 -17.49 -10.03 -1.48
CA ASP A 371 -17.73 -9.82 -2.92
C ASP A 371 -16.53 -9.11 -3.57
N ARG A 372 -15.97 -8.09 -2.91
CA ARG A 372 -14.76 -7.40 -3.38
C ARG A 372 -13.55 -8.32 -3.42
N ILE A 373 -13.36 -9.20 -2.44
CA ILE A 373 -12.25 -10.17 -2.41
C ILE A 373 -12.37 -11.17 -3.58
N VAL A 374 -13.58 -11.69 -3.85
CA VAL A 374 -13.83 -12.59 -4.99
C VAL A 374 -13.55 -11.89 -6.31
N ALA A 375 -14.05 -10.68 -6.49
CA ALA A 375 -13.81 -9.88 -7.68
C ALA A 375 -12.31 -9.54 -7.83
N ARG A 376 -11.61 -9.27 -6.72
CA ARG A 376 -10.16 -9.00 -6.73
C ARG A 376 -9.34 -10.21 -7.16
N ASP A 377 -9.62 -11.42 -6.66
CA ASP A 377 -8.95 -12.65 -7.10
C ASP A 377 -9.06 -12.82 -8.63
N ALA A 378 -10.25 -12.65 -9.20
CA ALA A 378 -10.45 -12.72 -10.64
C ALA A 378 -9.63 -11.67 -11.39
N SER A 379 -9.68 -10.42 -10.95
CA SER A 379 -8.94 -9.30 -11.55
C SER A 379 -7.41 -9.50 -11.46
N LEU A 380 -6.90 -9.98 -10.32
CA LEU A 380 -5.47 -10.25 -10.13
C LEU A 380 -4.96 -11.32 -11.09
N ARG A 381 -5.72 -12.38 -11.33
CA ARG A 381 -5.35 -13.44 -12.29
C ARG A 381 -5.29 -12.89 -13.70
N GLU A 382 -6.30 -12.11 -14.11
CA GLU A 382 -6.33 -11.49 -15.42
C GLU A 382 -5.13 -10.55 -15.63
N GLN A 383 -4.87 -9.66 -14.68
CA GLN A 383 -3.78 -8.69 -14.77
C GLN A 383 -2.39 -9.33 -14.71
N ALA A 384 -2.18 -10.36 -13.87
CA ALA A 384 -0.89 -11.04 -13.75
C ALA A 384 -0.51 -11.83 -15.01
N GLU A 385 -1.51 -12.30 -15.77
CA GLU A 385 -1.32 -13.02 -17.05
C GLU A 385 -1.25 -12.07 -18.25
N ALA A 386 -1.65 -10.80 -18.08
CA ALA A 386 -1.60 -9.81 -19.15
C ALA A 386 -0.18 -9.71 -19.74
N PRO A 387 -0.01 -9.73 -21.06
CA PRO A 387 1.31 -9.58 -21.69
C PRO A 387 1.92 -8.22 -21.33
N GLU A 388 3.25 -8.15 -21.30
CA GLU A 388 3.89 -6.82 -21.21
C GLU A 388 3.44 -5.97 -22.41
N PRO A 389 3.06 -4.70 -22.18
CA PRO A 389 2.76 -3.80 -23.28
C PRO A 389 3.99 -3.69 -24.20
N GLU A 390 3.84 -4.01 -25.47
CA GLU A 390 4.93 -3.82 -26.42
C GLU A 390 5.28 -2.34 -26.52
N PRO A 391 6.58 -1.99 -26.48
CA PRO A 391 6.99 -0.61 -26.69
C PRO A 391 6.43 -0.11 -28.03
N ILE A 392 5.84 1.09 -28.01
CA ILE A 392 5.26 1.68 -29.21
C ILE A 392 6.34 1.83 -30.30
N GLN A 393 6.00 1.41 -31.51
CA GLN A 393 6.90 1.49 -32.67
C GLN A 393 6.64 2.79 -33.42
N PHE A 394 7.69 3.61 -33.55
CA PHE A 394 7.63 4.82 -34.36
C PHE A 394 8.12 4.52 -35.80
N ASP A 395 7.40 5.02 -36.78
CA ASP A 395 7.79 4.95 -38.18
C ASP A 395 8.97 5.89 -38.54
N SER A 396 9.38 5.91 -39.80
CA SER A 396 10.45 6.78 -40.27
C SER A 396 10.14 8.29 -40.17
N ALA A 397 8.87 8.64 -40.02
CA ALA A 397 8.41 10.01 -39.76
C ALA A 397 8.32 10.30 -38.24
N ARG A 398 8.81 9.38 -37.39
CA ARG A 398 8.72 9.44 -35.92
C ARG A 398 7.28 9.47 -35.41
N ARG A 399 6.36 8.88 -36.13
CA ARG A 399 4.93 8.80 -35.80
C ARG A 399 4.56 7.38 -35.44
N ALA A 400 3.71 7.23 -34.45
CA ALA A 400 3.12 5.96 -34.04
C ALA A 400 1.60 6.11 -33.95
N GLY A 401 0.86 5.19 -34.57
CA GLY A 401 -0.60 5.10 -34.44
C GLY A 401 -0.98 4.55 -33.08
N LEU A 402 -2.14 4.91 -32.58
CA LEU A 402 -2.65 4.50 -31.28
C LEU A 402 -3.86 3.56 -31.43
N ALA A 403 -3.91 2.51 -30.61
CA ALA A 403 -4.99 1.54 -30.58
C ALA A 403 -5.22 1.06 -29.13
N GLY A 404 -6.33 0.35 -28.89
CA GLY A 404 -6.63 -0.17 -27.55
C GLY A 404 -7.28 0.87 -26.62
N TRP A 405 -8.10 1.76 -27.20
CA TRP A 405 -8.82 2.79 -26.47
C TRP A 405 -9.88 2.17 -25.55
N THR A 406 -9.91 2.59 -24.30
CA THR A 406 -10.89 2.19 -23.29
C THR A 406 -11.77 3.35 -22.87
N PRO A 407 -13.10 3.17 -22.74
CA PRO A 407 -14.01 4.22 -22.31
C PRO A 407 -13.99 4.41 -20.81
N ARG A 408 -14.14 5.66 -20.35
CA ARG A 408 -14.26 6.00 -18.93
C ARG A 408 -15.19 7.19 -18.72
N VAL A 409 -16.09 7.09 -17.72
CA VAL A 409 -16.90 8.19 -17.21
C VAL A 409 -16.48 8.50 -15.79
N ASP A 410 -15.96 9.71 -15.55
CA ASP A 410 -15.52 10.17 -14.24
C ASP A 410 -16.64 10.91 -13.50
N SER A 411 -17.59 11.55 -14.21
CA SER A 411 -18.74 12.25 -13.62
C SER A 411 -19.89 12.37 -14.62
N GLY A 412 -21.12 12.37 -14.13
CA GLY A 412 -22.34 12.50 -14.93
C GLY A 412 -22.67 11.23 -15.73
N GLU A 413 -23.49 11.39 -16.78
CA GLU A 413 -23.91 10.30 -17.67
C GLU A 413 -23.54 10.61 -19.11
N ALA A 414 -22.81 9.70 -19.75
CA ALA A 414 -22.39 9.81 -21.13
C ALA A 414 -22.42 8.46 -21.85
N ASP A 415 -22.75 8.50 -23.14
CA ASP A 415 -22.56 7.38 -24.04
C ASP A 415 -21.17 7.48 -24.69
N LEU A 416 -20.37 6.42 -24.55
CA LEU A 416 -19.08 6.27 -25.23
C LEU A 416 -19.17 5.09 -26.20
N VAL A 417 -19.08 5.41 -27.50
CA VAL A 417 -19.27 4.40 -28.57
C VAL A 417 -18.13 4.50 -29.57
N GLU A 418 -17.49 3.37 -29.89
CA GLU A 418 -16.61 3.23 -31.04
C GLU A 418 -17.47 2.82 -32.24
N THR A 419 -17.46 3.63 -33.31
CA THR A 419 -18.27 3.42 -34.53
C THR A 419 -17.42 3.57 -35.79
N ALA A 420 -17.95 3.07 -36.91
CA ALA A 420 -17.46 3.45 -38.21
C ALA A 420 -18.23 4.68 -38.68
N GLY A 421 -17.51 5.76 -39.04
CA GLY A 421 -18.11 6.92 -39.69
C GLY A 421 -18.61 6.60 -41.11
N ASP A 422 -19.39 7.49 -41.71
CA ASP A 422 -19.96 7.34 -43.06
C ASP A 422 -18.89 7.17 -44.15
N ASP A 423 -17.67 7.59 -43.89
CA ASP A 423 -16.49 7.47 -44.75
C ASP A 423 -15.60 6.24 -44.43
N GLY A 424 -16.06 5.37 -43.55
CA GLY A 424 -15.36 4.15 -43.10
C GLY A 424 -14.26 4.37 -42.07
N ARG A 425 -14.04 5.59 -41.56
CA ARG A 425 -13.08 5.89 -40.48
C ARG A 425 -13.61 5.37 -39.15
N ARG A 426 -12.70 4.89 -38.28
CA ARG A 426 -13.06 4.58 -36.90
C ARG A 426 -13.20 5.86 -36.09
N VAL A 427 -14.28 5.97 -35.35
CA VAL A 427 -14.64 7.15 -34.56
C VAL A 427 -14.89 6.77 -33.14
N LEU A 428 -14.20 7.43 -32.22
CA LEU A 428 -14.45 7.36 -30.77
C LEU A 428 -15.38 8.53 -30.42
N ARG A 429 -16.65 8.24 -30.15
CA ARG A 429 -17.65 9.24 -29.81
C ARG A 429 -17.93 9.27 -28.32
N ILE A 430 -18.11 10.48 -27.77
CA ILE A 430 -18.60 10.76 -26.42
C ILE A 430 -19.80 11.68 -26.55
N ALA A 431 -20.95 11.30 -25.99
CA ALA A 431 -22.14 12.12 -25.99
C ALA A 431 -22.74 12.25 -24.58
N VAL A 432 -23.08 13.47 -24.19
CA VAL A 432 -23.79 13.73 -22.93
C VAL A 432 -25.21 13.16 -23.03
N THR A 433 -25.63 12.33 -22.07
CA THR A 433 -26.96 11.68 -22.05
C THR A 433 -27.79 11.99 -20.83
N GLY A 434 -27.19 12.51 -19.76
CA GLY A 434 -27.87 12.74 -18.48
C GLY A 434 -27.47 14.04 -17.79
N ALA A 435 -27.59 14.05 -16.46
CA ALA A 435 -27.38 15.26 -15.67
C ALA A 435 -25.93 15.78 -15.73
N PRO A 436 -25.72 17.10 -15.99
CA PRO A 436 -24.43 17.73 -16.01
C PRO A 436 -23.87 17.99 -14.59
N PRO A 437 -22.54 18.22 -14.42
CA PRO A 437 -21.51 18.21 -15.49
C PRO A 437 -21.04 16.80 -15.82
N VAL A 438 -20.81 16.54 -17.11
CA VAL A 438 -20.24 15.29 -17.58
C VAL A 438 -18.75 15.43 -17.77
N ILE A 439 -18.00 14.46 -17.26
CA ILE A 439 -16.57 14.26 -17.52
C ILE A 439 -16.41 12.82 -18.02
N ALA A 440 -16.10 12.66 -19.30
CA ALA A 440 -15.95 11.36 -19.93
C ALA A 440 -14.78 11.36 -20.92
N SER A 441 -14.14 10.21 -21.12
CA SER A 441 -12.92 10.12 -21.94
C SER A 441 -12.72 8.73 -22.53
N TRP A 442 -12.03 8.70 -23.66
CA TRP A 442 -11.33 7.53 -24.18
C TRP A 442 -9.86 7.60 -23.77
N ARG A 443 -9.31 6.50 -23.31
CA ARG A 443 -7.96 6.44 -22.74
C ARG A 443 -7.16 5.29 -23.30
N VAL A 444 -5.85 5.49 -23.46
CA VAL A 444 -4.89 4.45 -23.82
C VAL A 444 -3.57 4.67 -23.10
N ALA A 445 -3.07 3.65 -22.43
CA ALA A 445 -1.78 3.67 -21.75
C ALA A 445 -0.67 3.24 -22.71
N VAL A 446 0.39 4.06 -22.84
CA VAL A 446 1.48 3.84 -23.79
C VAL A 446 2.82 3.93 -23.07
N PRO A 447 3.64 2.85 -23.04
CA PRO A 447 5.00 2.91 -22.53
C PRO A 447 5.89 3.70 -23.48
N LEU A 448 6.49 4.78 -22.99
CA LEU A 448 7.33 5.69 -23.75
C LEU A 448 8.70 5.84 -23.09
N PRO A 449 9.80 5.87 -23.86
CA PRO A 449 11.09 6.28 -23.35
C PRO A 449 11.12 7.78 -23.01
N ALA A 450 12.17 8.23 -22.33
CA ALA A 450 12.43 9.65 -22.16
C ALA A 450 12.43 10.38 -23.53
N GLY A 451 11.89 11.59 -23.57
CA GLY A 451 11.81 12.37 -24.81
C GLY A 451 10.70 13.39 -24.81
N ARG A 452 10.60 14.15 -25.91
CA ARG A 452 9.51 15.08 -26.14
C ARG A 452 8.55 14.52 -27.19
N TYR A 453 7.27 14.61 -26.89
CA TYR A 453 6.21 14.01 -27.66
C TYR A 453 5.08 15.01 -27.96
N ARG A 454 4.35 14.76 -29.04
CA ARG A 454 3.09 15.42 -29.36
C ARG A 454 2.03 14.35 -29.60
N PHE A 455 1.03 14.34 -28.75
CA PHE A 455 -0.20 13.58 -28.97
C PHE A 455 -1.13 14.41 -29.84
N GLU A 456 -1.53 13.89 -30.98
CA GLU A 456 -2.32 14.66 -31.96
C GLU A 456 -3.36 13.79 -32.64
N GLY A 457 -4.38 14.45 -33.20
CA GLY A 457 -5.46 13.84 -33.98
C GLY A 457 -6.52 14.83 -34.42
N LEU A 458 -7.60 14.34 -35.02
CA LEU A 458 -8.73 15.13 -35.46
C LEU A 458 -9.91 14.94 -34.53
N ALA A 459 -10.57 16.03 -34.12
CA ALA A 459 -11.80 16.02 -33.34
C ALA A 459 -12.90 16.83 -34.01
N PHE A 460 -14.16 16.43 -33.78
CA PHE A 460 -15.36 17.08 -34.27
C PHE A 460 -16.38 17.24 -33.15
N GLY A 461 -16.76 18.46 -32.81
CA GLY A 461 -17.68 18.79 -31.74
C GLY A 461 -19.05 19.19 -32.24
N GLU A 462 -20.12 18.69 -31.60
CA GLU A 462 -21.51 19.03 -31.89
C GLU A 462 -22.21 19.56 -30.66
N GLY A 463 -22.60 20.84 -30.67
CA GLY A 463 -23.42 21.43 -29.63
C GLY A 463 -22.81 21.38 -28.22
N ILE A 464 -21.47 21.40 -28.14
CA ILE A 464 -20.78 21.36 -26.87
C ILE A 464 -21.09 22.64 -26.09
N GLU A 465 -21.68 22.46 -24.89
CA GLU A 465 -21.86 23.53 -23.93
C GLU A 465 -20.85 23.32 -22.79
N ALA A 466 -19.89 24.25 -22.72
CA ALA A 466 -18.80 24.18 -21.75
C ALA A 466 -19.32 24.33 -20.30
N THR A 467 -18.66 23.67 -19.35
CA THR A 467 -18.85 23.92 -17.92
C THR A 467 -17.79 24.89 -17.42
N GLU A 468 -18.13 25.73 -16.43
CA GLU A 468 -17.12 26.52 -15.72
C GLU A 468 -16.34 25.58 -14.77
N ASP A 469 -15.23 25.02 -15.25
CA ASP A 469 -14.34 24.14 -14.47
C ASP A 469 -12.90 24.68 -14.55
N GLU A 470 -12.19 24.70 -13.42
CA GLU A 470 -10.78 25.11 -13.31
C GLU A 470 -9.83 24.25 -14.17
N LEU A 471 -10.20 23.01 -14.50
CA LEU A 471 -9.42 22.10 -15.34
C LEU A 471 -9.67 22.27 -16.85
N GLY A 472 -10.49 23.25 -17.24
CA GLY A 472 -10.86 23.55 -18.61
C GLY A 472 -12.07 22.75 -19.11
N SER A 473 -12.92 23.42 -19.88
CA SER A 473 -14.17 22.89 -20.45
C SER A 473 -14.03 22.56 -21.94
N GLY A 474 -15.01 21.86 -22.53
CA GLY A 474 -15.00 21.46 -23.92
C GLY A 474 -14.36 20.09 -24.17
N ALA A 475 -13.94 19.82 -25.40
CA ALA A 475 -13.31 18.54 -25.77
C ALA A 475 -11.88 18.73 -26.26
N GLY A 476 -11.03 17.69 -26.12
CA GLY A 476 -9.67 17.75 -26.60
C GLY A 476 -8.76 16.62 -26.12
N LEU A 477 -7.47 16.77 -26.41
CA LEU A 477 -6.44 15.80 -26.12
C LEU A 477 -5.53 16.28 -24.98
N ARG A 478 -5.12 15.38 -24.10
CA ARG A 478 -4.14 15.61 -23.02
C ARG A 478 -3.47 14.31 -22.59
N ILE A 479 -2.55 14.39 -21.63
CA ILE A 479 -2.11 13.26 -20.81
C ILE A 479 -2.86 13.27 -19.46
N SER A 480 -2.94 12.11 -18.80
CA SER A 480 -3.49 12.00 -17.45
C SER A 480 -2.70 12.90 -16.49
N GLY A 481 -3.39 13.61 -15.59
CA GLY A 481 -2.77 14.60 -14.70
C GLY A 481 -2.38 15.93 -15.35
N GLY A 482 -2.41 16.06 -16.67
CA GLY A 482 -2.10 17.30 -17.40
C GLY A 482 -3.33 18.11 -17.78
N GLN A 483 -3.11 19.39 -18.09
CA GLN A 483 -4.15 20.27 -18.66
C GLN A 483 -4.14 20.19 -20.18
N ARG A 484 -5.30 20.39 -20.83
CA ARG A 484 -5.39 20.49 -22.29
C ARG A 484 -4.72 21.75 -22.79
N SER A 485 -4.02 21.63 -23.90
CA SER A 485 -3.43 22.78 -24.61
C SER A 485 -4.43 23.46 -25.53
N GLN A 486 -5.44 22.74 -26.03
CA GLN A 486 -6.45 23.16 -26.98
C GLN A 486 -7.80 22.56 -26.63
N ALA A 487 -8.89 23.23 -26.95
CA ALA A 487 -10.25 22.74 -26.79
C ALA A 487 -11.06 22.87 -28.07
N VAL A 488 -11.94 21.92 -28.33
CA VAL A 488 -12.98 21.99 -29.35
C VAL A 488 -14.28 22.38 -28.66
N ASP A 489 -14.82 23.55 -28.97
CA ASP A 489 -16.10 24.00 -28.42
C ASP A 489 -17.25 23.77 -29.40
N ARG A 490 -17.10 24.22 -30.66
CA ARG A 490 -18.06 24.03 -31.76
C ARG A 490 -17.31 23.95 -33.06
N GLY A 491 -17.65 23.01 -33.92
CA GLY A 491 -17.04 22.91 -35.26
C GLY A 491 -18.01 22.30 -36.24
N GLU A 492 -18.02 22.86 -37.47
CA GLU A 492 -18.70 22.26 -38.62
C GLU A 492 -17.77 21.32 -39.39
N GLU A 493 -16.49 21.24 -38.99
CA GLU A 493 -15.43 20.46 -39.65
C GLU A 493 -14.52 19.77 -38.62
N TRP A 494 -13.87 18.69 -39.02
CA TRP A 494 -12.82 18.02 -38.26
C TRP A 494 -11.65 18.97 -38.00
N THR A 495 -11.41 19.26 -36.73
CA THR A 495 -10.41 20.22 -36.29
C THR A 495 -9.17 19.48 -35.74
N PRO A 496 -7.95 19.82 -36.21
CA PRO A 496 -6.71 19.27 -35.63
C PRO A 496 -6.55 19.64 -34.16
N GLN A 497 -6.26 18.66 -33.35
CA GLN A 497 -5.94 18.80 -31.95
C GLN A 497 -4.52 18.32 -31.68
N GLY A 498 -3.85 18.90 -30.68
CA GLY A 498 -2.51 18.47 -30.28
C GLY A 498 -2.19 18.84 -28.83
N HIS A 499 -1.43 18.00 -28.19
CA HIS A 499 -0.92 18.20 -26.82
C HIS A 499 0.54 17.78 -26.78
N GLU A 500 1.44 18.71 -26.44
CA GLU A 500 2.87 18.43 -26.29
C GLU A 500 3.21 18.17 -24.83
N PHE A 501 4.07 17.18 -24.60
CA PHE A 501 4.58 16.84 -23.28
C PHE A 501 6.01 16.33 -23.37
N ALA A 502 6.72 16.33 -22.24
CA ALA A 502 8.07 15.82 -22.12
C ALA A 502 8.14 14.79 -20.99
N LEU A 503 8.98 13.78 -21.18
CA LEU A 503 9.30 12.76 -20.18
C LEU A 503 10.80 12.82 -19.90
N GLU A 504 11.17 13.06 -18.67
CA GLU A 504 12.58 13.06 -18.23
C GLU A 504 13.12 11.63 -18.10
N ALA A 505 12.26 10.65 -17.87
CA ALA A 505 12.57 9.23 -17.81
C ALA A 505 11.53 8.41 -18.57
N ALA A 506 11.83 7.12 -18.83
CA ALA A 506 10.85 6.20 -19.40
C ALA A 506 9.65 6.05 -18.47
N ALA A 507 8.44 6.19 -19.00
CA ALA A 507 7.20 6.10 -18.24
C ALA A 507 6.06 5.54 -19.10
N THR A 508 5.08 4.91 -18.48
CA THR A 508 3.79 4.65 -19.13
C THR A 508 2.93 5.91 -19.01
N VAL A 509 2.53 6.47 -20.14
CA VAL A 509 1.71 7.67 -20.21
C VAL A 509 0.30 7.29 -20.62
N GLU A 510 -0.70 7.68 -19.85
CA GLU A 510 -2.10 7.57 -20.24
C GLU A 510 -2.48 8.78 -21.09
N LEU A 511 -2.75 8.51 -22.37
CA LEU A 511 -3.25 9.50 -23.33
C LEU A 511 -4.78 9.57 -23.22
N VAL A 512 -5.33 10.76 -23.20
CA VAL A 512 -6.73 11.03 -22.90
C VAL A 512 -7.35 11.88 -23.99
N ALA A 513 -8.40 11.36 -24.63
CA ALA A 513 -9.30 12.08 -25.51
C ALA A 513 -10.62 12.31 -24.76
N GLU A 514 -10.90 13.52 -24.28
CA GLU A 514 -11.96 13.79 -23.31
C GLU A 514 -13.01 14.79 -23.76
N LEU A 515 -14.18 14.69 -23.10
CA LEU A 515 -15.24 15.68 -23.12
C LEU A 515 -15.53 16.13 -21.67
N ARG A 516 -15.58 17.46 -21.45
CA ARG A 516 -16.08 18.09 -20.23
C ARG A 516 -17.14 19.11 -20.63
N ALA A 517 -18.40 18.75 -20.45
CA ALA A 517 -19.50 19.57 -20.95
C ALA A 517 -20.79 19.35 -20.15
N SER A 518 -21.70 20.32 -20.25
CA SER A 518 -23.08 20.23 -19.78
C SER A 518 -24.04 19.67 -20.84
N ALA A 519 -23.68 19.77 -22.13
CA ALA A 519 -24.43 19.22 -23.24
C ALA A 519 -23.54 18.99 -24.46
N GLY A 520 -24.04 18.26 -25.45
CA GLY A 520 -23.38 18.04 -26.73
C GLY A 520 -22.60 16.75 -26.86
N SER A 521 -21.81 16.63 -27.91
CA SER A 521 -20.98 15.44 -28.17
C SER A 521 -19.67 15.81 -28.85
N VAL A 522 -18.68 14.93 -28.73
CA VAL A 522 -17.42 14.98 -29.46
C VAL A 522 -17.15 13.64 -30.13
N SER A 523 -16.60 13.70 -31.33
CA SER A 523 -16.07 12.56 -32.08
C SER A 523 -14.58 12.75 -32.30
N PHE A 524 -13.76 11.76 -31.98
CA PHE A 524 -12.34 11.72 -32.32
C PHE A 524 -12.13 10.70 -33.43
N ASN A 525 -11.39 11.07 -34.46
CA ASN A 525 -11.01 10.15 -35.52
C ASN A 525 -9.89 9.23 -35.02
N ALA A 526 -10.24 7.99 -34.62
CA ALA A 526 -9.31 7.03 -34.06
C ALA A 526 -8.10 6.73 -34.96
N ASP A 527 -8.29 6.75 -36.27
CA ASP A 527 -7.21 6.49 -37.24
C ASP A 527 -6.23 7.65 -37.39
N SER A 528 -6.62 8.86 -36.92
CA SER A 528 -5.76 10.04 -36.88
C SER A 528 -5.05 10.23 -35.53
N LEU A 529 -5.52 9.56 -34.46
CA LEU A 529 -4.89 9.66 -33.17
C LEU A 529 -3.51 9.01 -33.21
N SER A 530 -2.48 9.78 -32.94
CA SER A 530 -1.10 9.34 -33.05
C SER A 530 -0.17 10.09 -32.11
N LEU A 531 0.96 9.47 -31.81
CA LEU A 531 2.09 10.10 -31.13
C LEU A 531 3.17 10.46 -32.16
N LEU A 532 3.67 11.70 -32.11
CA LEU A 532 4.85 12.14 -32.80
C LEU A 532 6.00 12.36 -31.82
N ARG A 533 7.14 11.70 -31.99
CA ARG A 533 8.35 11.93 -31.21
C ARG A 533 9.10 13.15 -31.78
N LEU A 534 9.15 14.24 -31.00
CA LEU A 534 9.72 15.52 -31.43
C LEU A 534 11.24 15.54 -31.36
N SER A 535 11.80 15.08 -30.24
CA SER A 535 13.25 15.00 -30.02
C SER A 535 13.58 13.92 -29.00
N GLU A 536 14.82 13.49 -28.97
CA GLU A 536 15.41 12.83 -27.80
C GLU A 536 15.61 13.87 -26.68
N PRO A 537 15.68 13.46 -25.41
CA PRO A 537 15.79 14.37 -24.27
C PRO A 537 16.99 15.30 -24.38
#